data_751379355e44eceab9a27232e522ce75
#
_entry.id   751379355e44eceab9a27232e522ce75
#
_cell.length_a   1.000
_cell.length_b   1.000
_cell.length_c   1.000
_cell.angle_alpha   90.00
_cell.angle_beta   90.00
_cell.angle_gamma   90.00
#
_symmetry.space_group_name_H-M   'P 1'
#
loop_
_entity.id
_entity.type
_entity.pdbx_description
1 polymer ?
#
loop_
_entity_poly.entity_id
_entity_poly.type
_entity_poly.pdbx_seq_one_letter_code
_entity_poly.pdbx_strand_id
1 'polypeptide(L)'
;MLLGCSAGGFNLVFELIRRLPSNFPLPVVVVIHRSRNYPSSIEEILDKKSGLKVVLAVDKEKLSKGYVYFAPSDYHLLLEPDGSFTLDYSEPVLYSRPSIDVTFQSVADIYMDKIVAILFSGASEDGSEGMLYIEDKNGLVIIQEPKDAEVKIMPQAALFKCKDALVLTNDEIFAFIDSIS
;
A
#
# COMPACT_ATOMS: atom_id res chain seq x y z
N MET A 1 -4.63 4.05 5.79
CA MET A 1 -4.88 3.32 4.52
C MET A 1 -3.58 2.77 3.99
N LEU A 2 -3.58 1.52 3.51
CA LEU A 2 -2.42 0.82 2.94
C LEU A 2 -2.66 0.59 1.45
N LEU A 3 -1.66 0.84 0.63
CA LEU A 3 -1.69 0.60 -0.82
C LEU A 3 -0.50 -0.27 -1.20
N GLY A 4 -0.75 -1.43 -1.81
CA GLY A 4 0.29 -2.35 -2.28
C GLY A 4 0.20 -2.57 -3.79
N CYS A 5 1.33 -2.48 -4.50
CA CYS A 5 1.38 -2.80 -5.92
C CYS A 5 2.79 -3.19 -6.40
N SER A 6 2.83 -3.73 -7.62
CA SER A 6 4.07 -3.98 -8.35
C SER A 6 3.86 -3.64 -9.83
N ALA A 7 4.32 -4.50 -10.75
CA ALA A 7 4.20 -4.28 -12.19
C ALA A 7 2.75 -3.97 -12.61
N GLY A 8 2.55 -2.93 -13.39
CA GLY A 8 1.24 -2.49 -13.90
C GLY A 8 0.34 -1.76 -12.89
N GLY A 9 0.65 -1.77 -11.58
CA GLY A 9 -0.18 -1.11 -10.57
C GLY A 9 0.17 0.37 -10.32
N PHE A 10 1.37 0.77 -10.73
CA PHE A 10 1.91 2.08 -10.39
C PHE A 10 1.04 3.26 -10.87
N ASN A 11 0.59 3.22 -12.13
CA ASN A 11 -0.19 4.33 -12.70
C ASN A 11 -1.51 4.55 -11.96
N LEU A 12 -2.16 3.46 -11.52
CA LEU A 12 -3.41 3.53 -10.79
C LEU A 12 -3.21 4.11 -9.38
N VAL A 13 -2.18 3.65 -8.66
CA VAL A 13 -1.80 4.20 -7.35
C VAL A 13 -1.43 5.68 -7.48
N PHE A 14 -0.68 6.06 -8.51
CA PHE A 14 -0.31 7.44 -8.79
C PHE A 14 -1.55 8.31 -9.00
N GLU A 15 -2.50 7.86 -9.82
CA GLU A 15 -3.74 8.60 -10.09
C GLU A 15 -4.62 8.70 -8.84
N LEU A 16 -4.67 7.63 -8.02
CA LEU A 16 -5.38 7.62 -6.76
C LEU A 16 -4.83 8.70 -5.80
N ILE A 17 -3.51 8.73 -5.60
CA ILE A 17 -2.87 9.70 -4.71
C ILE A 17 -3.13 11.14 -5.17
N ARG A 18 -3.14 11.40 -6.47
CA ARG A 18 -3.45 12.73 -7.03
C ARG A 18 -4.87 13.20 -6.74
N ARG A 19 -5.82 12.29 -6.55
CA ARG A 19 -7.22 12.59 -6.24
C ARG A 19 -7.48 12.82 -4.76
N LEU A 20 -6.55 12.42 -3.87
CA LEU A 20 -6.73 12.62 -2.44
C LEU A 20 -6.81 14.11 -2.10
N PRO A 21 -7.89 14.55 -1.44
CA PRO A 21 -8.03 15.95 -1.03
C PRO A 21 -7.11 16.26 0.16
N SER A 22 -6.81 17.54 0.39
CA SER A 22 -5.94 17.98 1.48
C SER A 22 -6.46 17.66 2.90
N ASN A 23 -7.77 17.41 3.02
CA ASN A 23 -8.42 17.03 4.27
C ASN A 23 -8.69 15.53 4.38
N PHE A 24 -8.05 14.71 3.54
CA PHE A 24 -8.24 13.25 3.59
C PHE A 24 -8.01 12.71 5.00
N PRO A 25 -8.95 11.92 5.58
CA PRO A 25 -8.98 11.67 7.02
C PRO A 25 -7.93 10.65 7.50
N LEU A 26 -7.32 9.89 6.58
CA LEU A 26 -6.41 8.78 6.91
C LEU A 26 -4.97 9.08 6.49
N PRO A 27 -3.96 8.69 7.28
CA PRO A 27 -2.61 8.58 6.76
C PRO A 27 -2.54 7.47 5.72
N VAL A 28 -1.70 7.62 4.71
CA VAL A 28 -1.55 6.64 3.62
C VAL A 28 -0.14 6.08 3.62
N VAL A 29 -0.01 4.76 3.57
CA VAL A 29 1.27 4.07 3.40
C VAL A 29 1.23 3.30 2.09
N VAL A 30 2.25 3.49 1.27
CA VAL A 30 2.36 2.91 -0.07
C VAL A 30 3.59 2.03 -0.16
N VAL A 31 3.39 0.78 -0.54
CA VAL A 31 4.47 -0.19 -0.78
C VAL A 31 4.46 -0.57 -2.26
N ILE A 32 5.54 -0.22 -2.94
CA ILE A 32 5.73 -0.54 -4.35
C ILE A 32 7.04 -1.30 -4.52
N HIS A 33 6.99 -2.43 -5.23
CA HIS A 33 8.22 -3.13 -5.61
C HIS A 33 9.01 -2.28 -6.62
N ARG A 34 10.12 -1.75 -6.19
CA ARG A 34 10.99 -0.93 -7.04
C ARG A 34 12.46 -1.20 -6.75
N SER A 35 13.26 -1.15 -7.80
CA SER A 35 14.70 -1.37 -7.68
C SER A 35 15.40 -0.11 -7.20
N ARG A 36 16.36 -0.27 -6.26
CA ARG A 36 17.27 0.81 -5.85
C ARG A 36 18.16 1.34 -6.99
N ASN A 37 18.37 0.52 -8.03
CA ASN A 37 19.23 0.88 -9.14
C ASN A 37 18.63 1.94 -10.07
N TYR A 38 17.34 2.23 -9.89
CA TYR A 38 16.61 3.23 -10.66
C TYR A 38 16.00 4.26 -9.70
N PRO A 39 16.79 5.28 -9.28
CA PRO A 39 16.24 6.34 -8.44
C PRO A 39 15.09 7.02 -9.19
N SER A 40 14.01 7.23 -8.50
CA SER A 40 12.82 7.88 -9.07
C SER A 40 12.48 9.11 -8.25
N SER A 41 12.03 10.16 -8.92
CA SER A 41 11.49 11.38 -8.28
C SER A 41 9.97 11.32 -8.15
N ILE A 42 9.43 10.13 -7.99
CA ILE A 42 7.98 9.89 -7.96
C ILE A 42 7.34 10.66 -6.81
N GLU A 43 7.94 10.60 -5.63
CA GLU A 43 7.45 11.28 -4.43
C GLU A 43 7.44 12.80 -4.64
N GLU A 44 8.49 13.37 -5.21
CA GLU A 44 8.57 14.81 -5.50
C GLU A 44 7.54 15.26 -6.55
N ILE A 45 7.29 14.41 -7.55
CA ILE A 45 6.28 14.70 -8.59
C ILE A 45 4.88 14.64 -7.99
N LEU A 46 4.61 13.62 -7.16
CA LEU A 46 3.32 13.47 -6.49
C LEU A 46 3.09 14.55 -5.44
N ASP A 47 4.09 14.94 -4.67
CA ASP A 47 4.01 16.01 -3.68
C ASP A 47 3.52 17.35 -4.28
N LYS A 48 3.89 17.61 -5.54
CA LYS A 48 3.43 18.80 -6.27
C LYS A 48 2.02 18.69 -6.84
N LYS A 49 1.44 17.48 -6.87
CA LYS A 49 0.17 17.20 -7.57
C LYS A 49 -0.92 16.64 -6.65
N SER A 50 -0.57 16.22 -5.44
CA SER A 50 -1.49 15.69 -4.42
C SER A 50 -1.95 16.80 -3.49
N GLY A 51 -3.12 16.63 -2.89
CA GLY A 51 -3.57 17.46 -1.76
C GLY A 51 -2.85 17.15 -0.45
N LEU A 52 -2.21 15.98 -0.35
CA LEU A 52 -1.45 15.53 0.81
C LEU A 52 0.05 15.71 0.60
N LYS A 53 0.81 15.78 1.67
CA LYS A 53 2.26 15.76 1.63
C LYS A 53 2.78 14.37 1.27
N VAL A 54 3.55 14.24 0.21
CA VAL A 54 4.07 12.95 -0.27
C VAL A 54 5.57 12.85 0.02
N VAL A 55 5.96 11.82 0.78
CA VAL A 55 7.34 11.64 1.26
C VAL A 55 7.78 10.16 1.20
N LEU A 56 9.08 9.93 1.21
CA LEU A 56 9.63 8.64 1.61
C LEU A 56 9.54 8.52 3.13
N ALA A 57 9.12 7.35 3.63
CA ALA A 57 9.15 7.07 5.06
C ALA A 57 10.59 7.07 5.57
N VAL A 58 10.81 7.68 6.73
CA VAL A 58 12.12 7.79 7.39
C VAL A 58 12.09 7.00 8.70
N ASP A 59 13.22 6.37 9.05
CA ASP A 59 13.35 5.63 10.31
C ASP A 59 13.02 6.51 11.52
N LYS A 60 12.20 5.99 12.43
CA LYS A 60 11.69 6.66 13.64
C LYS A 60 10.75 7.85 13.39
N GLU A 61 10.37 8.14 12.14
CA GLU A 61 9.31 9.11 11.85
C GLU A 61 7.94 8.53 12.27
N LYS A 62 7.06 9.38 12.82
CA LYS A 62 5.72 8.96 13.23
C LYS A 62 4.71 9.08 12.10
N LEU A 63 3.91 8.02 11.93
CA LEU A 63 2.78 8.01 11.02
C LEU A 63 1.78 9.11 11.38
N SER A 64 1.51 10.03 10.47
CA SER A 64 0.68 11.21 10.70
C SER A 64 -0.33 11.43 9.59
N LYS A 65 -1.52 11.95 9.93
CA LYS A 65 -2.52 12.40 8.95
C LYS A 65 -1.95 13.53 8.09
N GLY A 66 -2.47 13.66 6.88
CA GLY A 66 -2.01 14.66 5.91
C GLY A 66 -0.81 14.22 5.08
N TYR A 67 -0.35 12.99 5.27
CA TYR A 67 0.82 12.45 4.58
C TYR A 67 0.50 11.17 3.81
N VAL A 68 1.22 11.00 2.71
CA VAL A 68 1.40 9.75 1.96
C VAL A 68 2.86 9.34 2.10
N TYR A 69 3.11 8.21 2.76
CA TYR A 69 4.43 7.67 3.00
C TYR A 69 4.72 6.53 2.04
N PHE A 70 5.75 6.66 1.22
CA PHE A 70 6.25 5.58 0.40
C PHE A 70 7.31 4.78 1.14
N ALA A 71 7.21 3.46 1.09
CA ALA A 71 8.27 2.58 1.56
C ALA A 71 9.53 2.81 0.71
N PRO A 72 10.70 3.10 1.32
CA PRO A 72 11.95 3.28 0.59
C PRO A 72 12.40 1.96 -0.04
N SER A 73 13.05 2.04 -1.19
CA SER A 73 13.67 0.87 -1.81
C SER A 73 14.78 0.30 -0.91
N ASP A 74 14.95 -1.01 -0.96
CA ASP A 74 16.01 -1.76 -0.26
C ASP A 74 15.84 -1.86 1.28
N TYR A 75 14.67 -1.46 1.81
CA TYR A 75 14.29 -1.67 3.21
C TYR A 75 12.85 -2.19 3.29
N HIS A 76 12.58 -3.09 4.21
CA HIS A 76 11.22 -3.34 4.66
C HIS A 76 10.77 -2.17 5.55
N LEU A 77 9.55 -1.71 5.35
CA LEU A 77 8.94 -0.67 6.16
C LEU A 77 8.03 -1.33 7.21
N LEU A 78 8.37 -1.16 8.48
CA LEU A 78 7.55 -1.64 9.59
C LEU A 78 6.97 -0.46 10.36
N LEU A 79 5.85 -0.70 11.02
CA LEU A 79 5.27 0.23 11.97
C LEU A 79 5.45 -0.33 13.38
N GLU A 80 5.95 0.48 14.29
CA GLU A 80 6.16 0.14 15.69
C GLU A 80 4.92 0.46 16.55
N PRO A 81 4.76 -0.17 17.73
CA PRO A 81 3.63 0.09 18.62
C PRO A 81 3.45 1.55 19.05
N ASP A 82 4.52 2.35 19.03
CA ASP A 82 4.47 3.78 19.33
C ASP A 82 4.03 4.65 18.13
N GLY A 83 3.74 4.02 16.98
CA GLY A 83 3.34 4.64 15.73
C GLY A 83 4.50 5.21 14.91
N SER A 84 5.75 4.88 15.23
CA SER A 84 6.90 5.25 14.42
C SER A 84 7.24 4.18 13.38
N PHE A 85 7.86 4.59 12.28
CA PHE A 85 8.41 3.66 11.29
C PHE A 85 9.75 3.08 11.74
N THR A 86 10.00 1.84 11.33
CA THR A 86 11.32 1.20 11.34
C THR A 86 11.67 0.76 9.94
N LEU A 87 12.89 1.06 9.50
CA LEU A 87 13.46 0.59 8.25
C LEU A 87 14.33 -0.64 8.53
N ASP A 88 13.86 -1.81 8.12
CA ASP A 88 14.52 -3.08 8.34
C ASP A 88 15.25 -3.58 7.09
N TYR A 89 16.53 -3.94 7.25
CA TYR A 89 17.41 -4.42 6.18
C TYR A 89 17.55 -5.95 6.19
N SER A 90 16.57 -6.68 6.73
CA SER A 90 16.53 -8.15 6.66
C SER A 90 16.40 -8.66 5.22
N GLU A 91 16.51 -9.97 5.03
CA GLU A 91 16.48 -10.60 3.71
C GLU A 91 15.17 -10.28 2.95
N PRO A 92 15.25 -10.14 1.61
CA PRO A 92 14.06 -9.93 0.79
C PRO A 92 13.00 -11.03 0.97
N VAL A 93 11.75 -10.66 1.07
CA VAL A 93 10.60 -11.58 1.09
C VAL A 93 10.06 -11.70 -0.33
N LEU A 94 9.88 -12.92 -0.84
CA LEU A 94 9.46 -13.20 -2.23
C LEU A 94 10.26 -12.36 -3.26
N TYR A 95 11.58 -12.27 -3.03
CA TYR A 95 12.54 -11.50 -3.84
C TYR A 95 12.32 -9.98 -3.81
N SER A 96 11.48 -9.46 -2.92
CA SER A 96 11.15 -8.04 -2.83
C SER A 96 11.56 -7.42 -1.49
N ARG A 97 12.17 -6.24 -1.57
CA ARG A 97 12.43 -5.35 -0.45
C ARG A 97 12.33 -3.90 -0.95
N PRO A 98 11.25 -3.18 -0.55
CA PRO A 98 10.23 -3.51 0.46
C PRO A 98 9.33 -4.69 0.06
N SER A 99 8.83 -5.43 1.06
CA SER A 99 7.74 -6.40 0.91
C SER A 99 6.43 -5.78 1.37
N ILE A 100 5.37 -6.03 0.61
CA ILE A 100 4.01 -5.61 0.94
C ILE A 100 3.52 -6.39 2.16
N ASP A 101 3.74 -7.71 2.20
CA ASP A 101 3.33 -8.57 3.31
C ASP A 101 3.91 -8.08 4.65
N VAL A 102 5.21 -7.80 4.71
CA VAL A 102 5.89 -7.34 5.92
C VAL A 102 5.29 -6.04 6.44
N THR A 103 5.10 -5.06 5.56
CA THR A 103 4.52 -3.77 5.95
C THR A 103 3.07 -3.92 6.42
N PHE A 104 2.26 -4.67 5.67
CA PHE A 104 0.84 -4.83 5.97
C PHE A 104 0.61 -5.55 7.29
N GLN A 105 1.37 -6.63 7.57
CA GLN A 105 1.31 -7.35 8.84
C GLN A 105 1.70 -6.45 10.01
N SER A 106 2.80 -5.69 9.91
CA SER A 106 3.24 -4.81 10.99
C SER A 106 2.22 -3.73 11.34
N VAL A 107 1.55 -3.17 10.32
CA VAL A 107 0.47 -2.19 10.53
C VAL A 107 -0.78 -2.85 11.12
N ALA A 108 -1.09 -4.09 10.70
CA ALA A 108 -2.24 -4.83 11.19
C ALA A 108 -2.13 -5.21 12.67
N ASP A 109 -0.93 -5.47 13.17
CA ASP A 109 -0.70 -5.72 14.59
C ASP A 109 -1.06 -4.53 15.49
N ILE A 110 -1.03 -3.32 14.94
CA ILE A 110 -1.25 -2.07 15.70
C ILE A 110 -2.68 -1.55 15.51
N TYR A 111 -3.18 -1.53 14.27
CA TYR A 111 -4.44 -0.88 13.95
C TYR A 111 -5.63 -1.83 13.81
N MET A 112 -5.38 -3.14 13.67
CA MET A 112 -6.41 -4.19 13.63
C MET A 112 -7.56 -3.87 12.64
N ASP A 113 -8.77 -3.73 13.15
CA ASP A 113 -10.01 -3.44 12.41
C ASP A 113 -10.09 -2.02 11.82
N LYS A 114 -9.13 -1.15 12.13
CA LYS A 114 -9.10 0.25 11.66
C LYS A 114 -8.30 0.45 10.37
N ILE A 115 -8.05 -0.62 9.64
CA ILE A 115 -7.26 -0.60 8.40
C ILE A 115 -8.18 -0.68 7.19
N VAL A 116 -7.85 0.11 6.18
CA VAL A 116 -8.26 -0.11 4.80
C VAL A 116 -7.02 -0.46 4.01
N ALA A 117 -6.95 -1.64 3.43
CA ALA A 117 -5.85 -2.09 2.57
C ALA A 117 -6.35 -2.34 1.15
N ILE A 118 -5.62 -1.84 0.17
CA ILE A 118 -5.94 -2.03 -1.25
C ILE A 118 -4.72 -2.65 -1.93
N LEU A 119 -4.92 -3.80 -2.59
CA LEU A 119 -3.89 -4.49 -3.34
C LEU A 119 -4.19 -4.42 -4.84
N PHE A 120 -3.23 -3.93 -5.59
CA PHE A 120 -3.33 -3.70 -7.03
C PHE A 120 -2.55 -4.72 -7.85
N SER A 121 -2.43 -4.45 -9.14
CA SER A 121 -1.64 -5.20 -10.12
C SER A 121 -0.21 -5.47 -9.65
N GLY A 122 0.30 -6.66 -9.94
CA GLY A 122 1.67 -7.06 -9.65
C GLY A 122 2.02 -8.45 -10.17
N ALA A 123 3.31 -8.69 -10.41
CA ALA A 123 3.85 -9.96 -10.92
C ALA A 123 4.40 -10.88 -9.81
N SER A 124 4.03 -10.64 -8.56
CA SER A 124 4.43 -11.41 -7.39
C SER A 124 3.18 -11.75 -6.56
N GLU A 125 3.27 -12.78 -5.72
CA GLU A 125 2.24 -13.11 -4.72
C GLU A 125 2.38 -12.28 -3.42
N ASP A 126 3.44 -11.46 -3.31
CA ASP A 126 3.67 -10.60 -2.16
C ASP A 126 2.49 -9.63 -1.95
N GLY A 127 2.09 -9.47 -0.72
CA GLY A 127 0.87 -8.77 -0.31
C GLY A 127 -0.31 -9.69 -0.05
N SER A 128 -0.31 -10.93 -0.55
CA SER A 128 -1.43 -11.86 -0.37
C SER A 128 -1.55 -12.38 1.08
N GLU A 129 -0.44 -12.61 1.78
CA GLU A 129 -0.43 -12.98 3.20
C GLU A 129 -0.74 -11.78 4.08
N GLY A 130 -0.23 -10.59 3.73
CA GLY A 130 -0.54 -9.35 4.44
C GLY A 130 -2.01 -8.98 4.36
N MET A 131 -2.65 -9.17 3.19
CA MET A 131 -4.09 -8.96 3.01
C MET A 131 -4.91 -9.95 3.85
N LEU A 132 -4.57 -11.26 3.82
CA LEU A 132 -5.22 -12.26 4.67
C LEU A 132 -5.06 -11.91 6.17
N TYR A 133 -3.87 -11.49 6.57
CA TYR A 133 -3.61 -11.12 7.96
C TYR A 133 -4.45 -9.91 8.41
N ILE A 134 -4.67 -8.93 7.53
CA ILE A 134 -5.56 -7.79 7.78
C ILE A 134 -7.02 -8.26 7.86
N GLU A 135 -7.46 -9.15 6.96
CA GLU A 135 -8.81 -9.73 6.99
C GLU A 135 -9.07 -10.47 8.30
N ASP A 136 -8.12 -11.30 8.77
CA ASP A 136 -8.21 -12.02 10.05
C ASP A 136 -8.28 -11.08 11.28
N LYS A 137 -7.80 -9.84 11.14
CA LYS A 137 -7.92 -8.77 12.14
C LYS A 137 -9.20 -7.92 11.96
N ASN A 138 -10.11 -8.31 11.06
CA ASN A 138 -11.33 -7.59 10.69
C ASN A 138 -11.09 -6.21 10.04
N GLY A 139 -9.90 -5.98 9.45
CA GLY A 139 -9.63 -4.83 8.61
C GLY A 139 -10.33 -4.94 7.26
N LEU A 140 -10.58 -3.82 6.62
CA LEU A 140 -11.21 -3.80 5.29
C LEU A 140 -10.16 -4.09 4.21
N VAL A 141 -10.36 -5.19 3.50
CA VAL A 141 -9.51 -5.67 2.41
C VAL A 141 -10.19 -5.43 1.08
N ILE A 142 -9.52 -4.70 0.19
CA ILE A 142 -9.96 -4.41 -1.17
C ILE A 142 -8.92 -4.95 -2.15
N ILE A 143 -9.36 -5.73 -3.11
CA ILE A 143 -8.51 -6.30 -4.15
C ILE A 143 -8.97 -5.78 -5.50
N GLN A 144 -8.05 -5.26 -6.29
CA GLN A 144 -8.33 -4.84 -7.66
C GLN A 144 -8.89 -6.02 -8.45
N GLU A 145 -9.99 -5.81 -9.18
CA GLU A 145 -10.56 -6.82 -10.09
C GLU A 145 -9.46 -7.31 -11.06
N PRO A 146 -9.14 -8.61 -11.08
CA PRO A 146 -8.05 -9.13 -11.91
C PRO A 146 -8.19 -8.87 -13.40
N LYS A 147 -9.41 -8.62 -13.90
CA LYS A 147 -9.64 -8.28 -15.31
C LYS A 147 -9.18 -6.86 -15.65
N ASP A 148 -9.15 -5.96 -14.65
CA ASP A 148 -8.68 -4.59 -14.78
C ASP A 148 -7.18 -4.46 -14.50
N ALA A 149 -6.58 -5.47 -13.86
CA ALA A 149 -5.17 -5.48 -13.55
C ALA A 149 -4.32 -5.77 -14.80
N GLU A 150 -3.33 -4.93 -15.07
CA GLU A 150 -2.35 -5.15 -16.15
C GLU A 150 -1.59 -6.48 -15.95
N VAL A 151 -1.20 -6.76 -14.69
CA VAL A 151 -0.60 -8.04 -14.28
C VAL A 151 -1.40 -8.59 -13.11
N LYS A 152 -2.14 -9.67 -13.36
CA LYS A 152 -3.16 -10.19 -12.45
C LYS A 152 -2.67 -11.19 -11.39
N ILE A 153 -1.36 -11.51 -11.36
CA ILE A 153 -0.81 -12.52 -10.44
C ILE A 153 -1.06 -12.09 -8.98
N MET A 154 -0.72 -10.88 -8.63
CA MET A 154 -0.85 -10.34 -7.27
C MET A 154 -2.31 -10.30 -6.78
N PRO A 155 -3.28 -9.69 -7.49
CA PRO A 155 -4.67 -9.71 -7.06
C PRO A 155 -5.26 -11.13 -7.07
N GLN A 156 -4.90 -12.01 -8.00
CA GLN A 156 -5.36 -13.39 -7.98
C GLN A 156 -4.84 -14.18 -6.78
N ALA A 157 -3.58 -14.00 -6.40
CA ALA A 157 -3.02 -14.64 -5.21
C ALA A 157 -3.74 -14.20 -3.92
N ALA A 158 -4.05 -12.92 -3.79
CA ALA A 158 -4.80 -12.40 -2.66
C ALA A 158 -6.26 -12.94 -2.65
N LEU A 159 -6.94 -12.96 -3.79
CA LEU A 159 -8.28 -13.53 -3.91
C LEU A 159 -8.36 -15.02 -3.57
N PHE A 160 -7.29 -15.75 -3.81
CA PHE A 160 -7.24 -17.17 -3.43
C PHE A 160 -7.26 -17.36 -1.91
N LYS A 161 -6.70 -16.40 -1.16
CA LYS A 161 -6.55 -16.46 0.31
C LYS A 161 -7.68 -15.75 1.05
N CYS A 162 -8.01 -14.53 0.65
CA CYS A 162 -9.01 -13.69 1.30
C CYS A 162 -10.42 -14.06 0.83
N LYS A 163 -11.33 -14.34 1.77
CA LYS A 163 -12.69 -14.79 1.48
C LYS A 163 -13.71 -13.66 1.55
N ASP A 164 -13.46 -12.67 2.38
CA ASP A 164 -14.35 -11.54 2.66
C ASP A 164 -13.89 -10.25 2.00
N ALA A 165 -12.83 -10.32 1.15
CA ALA A 165 -12.32 -9.18 0.42
C ALA A 165 -13.34 -8.59 -0.55
N LEU A 166 -13.41 -7.27 -0.62
CA LEU A 166 -14.13 -6.58 -1.68
C LEU A 166 -13.29 -6.62 -2.96
N VAL A 167 -13.86 -7.14 -4.03
CA VAL A 167 -13.25 -7.12 -5.36
C VAL A 167 -13.83 -5.95 -6.13
N LEU A 168 -13.02 -4.96 -6.43
CA LEU A 168 -13.45 -3.72 -7.04
C LEU A 168 -12.71 -3.44 -8.36
N THR A 169 -13.43 -2.97 -9.35
CA THR A 169 -12.87 -2.41 -10.58
C THR A 169 -12.10 -1.12 -10.27
N ASN A 170 -11.30 -0.65 -11.23
CA ASN A 170 -10.58 0.61 -11.07
C ASN A 170 -11.51 1.78 -10.74
N ASP A 171 -12.65 1.89 -11.42
CA ASP A 171 -13.63 2.96 -11.19
C ASP A 171 -14.31 2.84 -9.83
N GLU A 172 -14.62 1.63 -9.39
CA GLU A 172 -15.19 1.39 -8.06
C GLU A 172 -14.19 1.70 -6.93
N ILE A 173 -12.89 1.41 -7.12
CA ILE A 173 -11.84 1.82 -6.17
C ILE A 173 -11.79 3.36 -6.04
N PHE A 174 -11.83 4.08 -7.15
CA PHE A 174 -11.88 5.54 -7.11
C PHE A 174 -13.15 6.05 -6.42
N ALA A 175 -14.31 5.49 -6.73
CA ALA A 175 -15.58 5.86 -6.09
C ALA A 175 -15.55 5.57 -4.58
N PHE A 176 -14.95 4.45 -4.16
CA PHE A 176 -14.75 4.13 -2.76
C PHE A 176 -13.87 5.19 -2.05
N ILE A 177 -12.74 5.56 -2.65
CA ILE A 177 -11.85 6.60 -2.09
C ILE A 177 -12.57 7.94 -1.98
N ASP A 178 -13.32 8.33 -3.01
CA ASP A 178 -14.10 9.58 -2.99
C ASP A 178 -15.17 9.57 -1.89
N SER A 179 -15.70 8.39 -1.52
CA SER A 179 -16.72 8.24 -0.48
C SER A 179 -16.20 8.42 0.95
N ILE A 180 -14.89 8.23 1.17
CA ILE A 180 -14.22 8.38 2.48
C ILE A 180 -13.43 9.69 2.60
N SER A 181 -13.51 10.54 1.58
CA SER A 181 -12.77 11.81 1.45
C SER A 181 -13.51 12.99 2.07
#